data_e5aa2d39654b4527595af02bdc2d49a3
#
_entry.id   e5aa2d39654b4527595af02bdc2d49a3
#
_cell.length_a   1.000
_cell.length_b   1.000
_cell.length_c   1.000
_cell.angle_alpha   90.00
_cell.angle_beta   90.00
_cell.angle_gamma   90.00
#
_symmetry.space_group_name_H-M   'P 1'
#
loop_
_entity.id
_entity.type
_entity.pdbx_description
1 polymer ?
#
loop_
_entity_poly.entity_id
_entity_poly.type
_entity_poly.pdbx_seq_one_letter_code
_entity_poly.pdbx_strand_id
1 'polypeptide(L)'
;RVRYGALAPEGQRDLCAILDEMRLVTDAHELDIMRRAARISAGAHVRAMQRSAAMLRAGQDVREYHLDAELLHEFRQHGSQYPAYGSIVAAGANACVLHYRADKAPIRDGELVLIDAGCELDGYASDITRTFPVNGRFSGPQRTLYELVLASQQAATAAPRPRPRLT
;
A
#
# COMPACT_ATOMS: atom_id res chain seq x y z
N ARG A 1 18.02 10.34 39.36
CA ARG A 1 19.01 9.93 40.40
C ARG A 1 18.57 10.28 41.82
N VAL A 2 17.87 11.41 42.03
CA VAL A 2 17.49 11.86 43.38
C VAL A 2 16.63 10.83 44.14
N ARG A 3 15.81 10.04 43.43
CA ARG A 3 14.89 9.07 44.07
C ARG A 3 15.52 7.68 44.31
N TYR A 4 16.48 7.27 43.49
CA TYR A 4 17.02 5.93 43.53
C TYR A 4 18.53 5.87 43.88
N GLY A 5 19.21 7.02 44.00
CA GLY A 5 20.61 7.10 44.43
C GLY A 5 21.56 6.18 43.63
N ALA A 6 22.29 5.34 44.35
CA ALA A 6 23.24 4.39 43.77
C ALA A 6 22.57 3.27 42.90
N LEU A 7 21.29 3.06 43.02
CA LEU A 7 20.54 2.07 42.21
C LEU A 7 20.06 2.65 40.86
N ALA A 8 20.24 3.95 40.62
CA ALA A 8 19.90 4.53 39.34
C ALA A 8 20.95 4.12 38.26
N PRO A 9 20.47 3.83 37.02
CA PRO A 9 21.38 3.57 35.90
C PRO A 9 22.38 4.71 35.72
N GLU A 10 23.64 4.36 35.44
CA GLU A 10 24.73 5.34 35.23
C GLU A 10 24.56 6.14 33.93
N GLY A 11 23.86 5.55 32.95
CA GLY A 11 23.64 6.18 31.65
C GLY A 11 22.29 5.82 31.05
N GLN A 12 21.80 6.68 30.19
CA GLN A 12 20.64 6.42 29.34
C GLN A 12 21.14 6.31 27.89
N ARG A 13 20.68 5.29 27.18
CA ARG A 13 20.94 5.14 25.74
C ARG A 13 19.61 5.25 24.99
N ASP A 14 19.65 5.93 23.85
CA ASP A 14 18.52 5.98 22.95
C ASP A 14 18.35 4.59 22.29
N LEU A 15 17.20 3.98 22.55
CA LEU A 15 16.85 2.69 21.98
C LEU A 15 16.70 2.78 20.46
N CYS A 16 16.19 3.92 19.94
CA CYS A 16 16.01 4.12 18.50
C CYS A 16 17.32 4.01 17.76
N ALA A 17 18.40 4.60 18.26
CA ALA A 17 19.72 4.50 17.63
C ALA A 17 20.21 3.05 17.48
N ILE A 18 19.90 2.18 18.45
CA ILE A 18 20.26 0.76 18.39
C ILE A 18 19.39 0.04 17.34
N LEU A 19 18.08 0.30 17.36
CA LEU A 19 17.15 -0.33 16.43
C LEU A 19 17.40 0.12 14.99
N ASP A 20 17.73 1.38 14.77
CA ASP A 20 18.05 1.92 13.44
C ASP A 20 19.28 1.22 12.84
N GLU A 21 20.34 1.02 13.63
CA GLU A 21 21.52 0.27 13.19
C GLU A 21 21.19 -1.19 12.85
N MET A 22 20.36 -1.86 13.65
CA MET A 22 19.93 -3.24 13.39
C MET A 22 19.11 -3.37 12.10
N ARG A 23 18.38 -2.32 11.70
CA ARG A 23 17.52 -2.29 10.52
C ARG A 23 18.19 -1.85 9.22
N LEU A 24 19.46 -1.44 9.28
CA LEU A 24 20.20 -1.00 8.07
C LEU A 24 20.37 -2.12 7.04
N VAL A 25 20.45 -3.36 7.50
CA VAL A 25 20.66 -4.51 6.62
C VAL A 25 19.53 -5.51 6.86
N THR A 26 18.70 -5.70 5.85
CA THR A 26 17.58 -6.66 5.86
C THR A 26 18.11 -8.06 5.57
N ASP A 27 17.83 -9.02 6.43
CA ASP A 27 18.26 -10.41 6.27
C ASP A 27 17.34 -11.22 5.33
N ALA A 28 17.69 -12.49 5.09
CA ALA A 28 16.94 -13.34 4.18
C ALA A 28 15.53 -13.70 4.70
N HIS A 29 15.38 -13.81 6.02
CA HIS A 29 14.07 -14.09 6.64
C HIS A 29 13.14 -12.89 6.54
N GLU A 30 13.62 -11.71 6.84
CA GLU A 30 12.88 -10.44 6.68
C GLU A 30 12.45 -10.25 5.21
N LEU A 31 13.36 -10.48 4.27
CA LEU A 31 13.07 -10.40 2.83
C LEU A 31 11.98 -11.39 2.41
N ASP A 32 11.90 -12.59 2.98
CA ASP A 32 10.82 -13.53 2.68
C ASP A 32 9.47 -13.02 3.17
N ILE A 33 9.40 -12.50 4.40
CA ILE A 33 8.18 -11.91 4.95
C ILE A 33 7.73 -10.73 4.09
N MET A 34 8.62 -9.82 3.74
CA MET A 34 8.31 -8.66 2.88
C MET A 34 7.79 -9.10 1.50
N ARG A 35 8.39 -10.12 0.90
CA ARG A 35 7.91 -10.67 -0.38
C ARG A 35 6.53 -11.32 -0.25
N ARG A 36 6.25 -12.00 0.85
CA ARG A 36 4.92 -12.56 1.13
C ARG A 36 3.89 -11.45 1.31
N ALA A 37 4.18 -10.43 2.10
CA ALA A 37 3.32 -9.27 2.29
C ALA A 37 3.02 -8.57 0.94
N ALA A 38 4.04 -8.34 0.12
CA ALA A 38 3.88 -7.74 -1.20
C ALA A 38 3.00 -8.59 -2.13
N ARG A 39 3.13 -9.93 -2.10
CA ARG A 39 2.28 -10.83 -2.90
C ARG A 39 0.82 -10.78 -2.46
N ILE A 40 0.56 -10.77 -1.15
CA ILE A 40 -0.80 -10.65 -0.61
C ILE A 40 -1.43 -9.33 -1.06
N SER A 41 -0.70 -8.21 -0.93
CA SER A 41 -1.20 -6.90 -1.34
C SER A 41 -1.42 -6.80 -2.85
N ALA A 42 -0.55 -7.38 -3.67
CA ALA A 42 -0.77 -7.45 -5.12
C ALA A 42 -2.03 -8.26 -5.47
N GLY A 43 -2.25 -9.39 -4.78
CA GLY A 43 -3.49 -10.19 -4.90
C GLY A 43 -4.74 -9.39 -4.54
N ALA A 44 -4.68 -8.60 -3.47
CA ALA A 44 -5.78 -7.75 -3.04
C ALA A 44 -6.14 -6.68 -4.08
N HIS A 45 -5.15 -6.06 -4.71
CA HIS A 45 -5.39 -5.11 -5.81
C HIS A 45 -6.04 -5.80 -7.02
N VAL A 46 -5.56 -6.98 -7.41
CA VAL A 46 -6.17 -7.76 -8.50
C VAL A 46 -7.61 -8.12 -8.16
N ARG A 47 -7.87 -8.56 -6.93
CA ARG A 47 -9.23 -8.83 -6.45
C ARG A 47 -10.12 -7.61 -6.53
N ALA A 48 -9.68 -6.46 -6.03
CA ALA A 48 -10.45 -5.21 -6.09
C ALA A 48 -10.79 -4.81 -7.54
N MET A 49 -9.83 -4.92 -8.48
CA MET A 49 -10.04 -4.66 -9.91
C MET A 49 -11.09 -5.60 -10.52
N GLN A 50 -11.02 -6.90 -10.22
CA GLN A 50 -11.98 -7.89 -10.74
C GLN A 50 -13.36 -7.69 -10.16
N ARG A 51 -13.45 -7.42 -8.86
CA ARG A 51 -14.71 -7.23 -8.15
C ARG A 51 -15.40 -5.94 -8.55
N SER A 52 -14.68 -4.83 -8.71
CA SER A 52 -15.25 -3.56 -9.15
C SER A 52 -15.97 -3.71 -10.49
N ALA A 53 -15.33 -4.32 -11.49
CA ALA A 53 -15.91 -4.56 -12.79
C ALA A 53 -17.10 -5.54 -12.72
N ALA A 54 -17.05 -6.55 -11.86
CA ALA A 54 -18.14 -7.51 -11.67
C ALA A 54 -19.38 -6.85 -11.03
N MET A 55 -19.20 -6.05 -9.98
CA MET A 55 -20.27 -5.33 -9.30
C MET A 55 -20.97 -4.33 -10.23
N LEU A 56 -20.21 -3.58 -11.05
CA LEU A 56 -20.79 -2.66 -12.04
C LEU A 56 -21.63 -3.41 -13.09
N ARG A 57 -21.12 -4.52 -13.63
CA ARG A 57 -21.88 -5.34 -14.58
C ARG A 57 -23.16 -5.91 -14.00
N ALA A 58 -23.18 -6.15 -12.69
CA ALA A 58 -24.36 -6.60 -11.97
C ALA A 58 -25.34 -5.46 -11.62
N GLY A 59 -25.05 -4.22 -12.02
CA GLY A 59 -25.90 -3.06 -11.74
C GLY A 59 -25.91 -2.63 -10.27
N GLN A 60 -24.89 -2.97 -9.48
CA GLN A 60 -24.83 -2.60 -8.07
C GLN A 60 -24.42 -1.13 -7.90
N ASP A 61 -24.92 -0.49 -6.82
CA ASP A 61 -24.40 0.82 -6.36
C ASP A 61 -23.02 0.61 -5.73
N VAL A 62 -21.98 0.68 -6.56
CA VAL A 62 -20.59 0.46 -6.12
C VAL A 62 -20.06 1.72 -5.44
N ARG A 63 -19.45 1.55 -4.28
CA ARG A 63 -18.83 2.64 -3.50
C ARG A 63 -17.39 2.28 -3.11
N GLU A 64 -16.63 3.29 -2.76
CA GLU A 64 -15.20 3.16 -2.40
C GLU A 64 -15.01 2.12 -1.29
N TYR A 65 -15.84 2.13 -0.23
CA TYR A 65 -15.74 1.17 0.87
C TYR A 65 -16.00 -0.30 0.45
N HIS A 66 -16.71 -0.54 -0.65
CA HIS A 66 -16.86 -1.91 -1.14
C HIS A 66 -15.54 -2.49 -1.61
N LEU A 67 -14.69 -1.66 -2.24
CA LEU A 67 -13.37 -2.09 -2.68
C LEU A 67 -12.40 -2.20 -1.51
N ASP A 68 -12.49 -1.33 -0.51
CA ASP A 68 -11.74 -1.47 0.74
C ASP A 68 -12.06 -2.79 1.46
N ALA A 69 -13.34 -3.16 1.52
CA ALA A 69 -13.76 -4.44 2.08
C ALA A 69 -13.17 -5.65 1.32
N GLU A 70 -13.04 -5.57 -0.02
CA GLU A 70 -12.40 -6.62 -0.81
C GLU A 70 -10.87 -6.69 -0.56
N LEU A 71 -10.21 -5.57 -0.32
CA LEU A 71 -8.81 -5.53 0.07
C LEU A 71 -8.59 -6.21 1.43
N LEU A 72 -9.37 -5.81 2.43
CA LEU A 72 -9.31 -6.39 3.77
C LEU A 72 -9.62 -7.90 3.77
N HIS A 73 -10.61 -8.32 2.97
CA HIS A 73 -10.91 -9.74 2.81
C HIS A 73 -9.68 -10.52 2.34
N GLU A 74 -9.01 -10.03 1.29
CA GLU A 74 -7.84 -10.71 0.73
C GLU A 74 -6.68 -10.75 1.71
N PHE A 75 -6.41 -9.65 2.43
CA PHE A 75 -5.40 -9.61 3.47
C PHE A 75 -5.64 -10.69 4.53
N ARG A 76 -6.86 -10.75 5.06
CA ARG A 76 -7.26 -11.72 6.09
C ARG A 76 -7.22 -13.14 5.60
N GLN A 77 -7.67 -13.39 4.38
CA GLN A 77 -7.69 -14.72 3.79
C GLN A 77 -6.28 -15.33 3.67
N HIS A 78 -5.25 -14.48 3.58
CA HIS A 78 -3.87 -14.90 3.44
C HIS A 78 -3.02 -14.72 4.71
N GLY A 79 -3.66 -14.49 5.86
CA GLY A 79 -3.01 -14.51 7.18
C GLY A 79 -2.52 -13.15 7.69
N SER A 80 -2.64 -12.07 6.91
CA SER A 80 -2.42 -10.74 7.45
C SER A 80 -3.58 -10.34 8.36
N GLN A 81 -3.29 -9.87 9.57
CA GLN A 81 -4.31 -9.47 10.52
C GLN A 81 -4.78 -8.03 10.34
N TYR A 82 -3.92 -7.18 9.82
CA TYR A 82 -4.15 -5.73 9.71
C TYR A 82 -3.63 -5.19 8.39
N PRO A 83 -4.24 -4.10 7.87
CA PRO A 83 -3.58 -3.29 6.86
C PRO A 83 -2.35 -2.61 7.49
N ALA A 84 -1.31 -2.38 6.68
CA ALA A 84 -0.10 -1.68 7.13
C ALA A 84 -0.39 -0.21 7.47
N TYR A 85 -1.40 0.35 6.83
CA TYR A 85 -1.92 1.71 7.03
C TYR A 85 -3.39 1.76 6.60
N GLY A 86 -4.08 2.83 6.93
CA GLY A 86 -5.47 3.01 6.47
C GLY A 86 -5.50 3.10 4.95
N SER A 87 -6.14 2.15 4.29
CA SER A 87 -6.25 2.10 2.83
C SER A 87 -6.86 3.38 2.27
N ILE A 88 -6.40 3.78 1.11
CA ILE A 88 -6.98 4.86 0.31
C ILE A 88 -7.66 4.21 -0.88
N VAL A 89 -8.96 4.42 -1.00
CA VAL A 89 -9.76 4.04 -2.17
C VAL A 89 -10.45 5.30 -2.68
N ALA A 90 -10.02 5.81 -3.81
CA ALA A 90 -10.44 7.11 -4.31
C ALA A 90 -10.92 7.01 -5.76
N ALA A 91 -12.20 7.32 -6.00
CA ALA A 91 -12.83 7.26 -7.31
C ALA A 91 -12.93 8.64 -7.97
N GLY A 92 -12.74 8.69 -9.28
CA GLY A 92 -12.91 9.91 -10.07
C GLY A 92 -12.09 11.08 -9.55
N ALA A 93 -12.72 12.21 -9.25
CA ALA A 93 -12.08 13.42 -8.75
C ALA A 93 -11.40 13.25 -7.38
N ASN A 94 -11.87 12.29 -6.56
CA ASN A 94 -11.26 12.00 -5.26
C ASN A 94 -9.83 11.48 -5.40
N ALA A 95 -9.51 10.82 -6.51
CA ALA A 95 -8.16 10.34 -6.80
C ALA A 95 -7.11 11.47 -6.94
N CYS A 96 -7.55 12.71 -7.07
CA CYS A 96 -6.68 13.90 -7.09
C CYS A 96 -6.44 14.48 -5.68
N VAL A 97 -7.04 13.92 -4.64
CA VAL A 97 -6.87 14.36 -3.25
C VAL A 97 -5.82 13.49 -2.57
N LEU A 98 -4.69 14.10 -2.21
CA LEU A 98 -3.62 13.40 -1.53
C LEU A 98 -4.11 12.87 -0.17
N HIS A 99 -3.81 11.60 0.13
CA HIS A 99 -4.23 10.91 1.35
C HIS A 99 -5.76 10.96 1.59
N TYR A 100 -6.54 10.83 0.52
CA TYR A 100 -8.01 10.78 0.60
C TYR A 100 -8.50 9.72 1.60
N ARG A 101 -9.50 10.07 2.41
CA ARG A 101 -9.96 9.23 3.54
C ARG A 101 -11.47 9.06 3.67
N ALA A 102 -12.27 9.64 2.77
CA ALA A 102 -13.72 9.66 2.95
C ALA A 102 -14.42 8.32 2.66
N ASP A 103 -13.88 7.50 1.77
CA ASP A 103 -14.28 6.14 1.36
C ASP A 103 -15.79 5.89 1.09
N LYS A 104 -16.59 6.93 0.86
CA LYS A 104 -18.06 6.85 0.76
C LYS A 104 -18.60 7.15 -0.62
N ALA A 105 -17.78 7.70 -1.49
CA ALA A 105 -18.25 8.16 -2.79
C ALA A 105 -18.72 6.99 -3.66
N PRO A 106 -19.77 7.20 -4.47
CA PRO A 106 -20.14 6.24 -5.48
C PRO A 106 -19.08 6.17 -6.56
N ILE A 107 -18.82 4.98 -7.06
CA ILE A 107 -17.92 4.72 -8.19
C ILE A 107 -18.76 4.56 -9.45
N ARG A 108 -18.52 5.41 -10.45
CA ARG A 108 -19.32 5.41 -11.69
C ARG A 108 -18.59 4.72 -12.82
N ASP A 109 -19.35 4.13 -13.72
CA ASP A 109 -18.79 3.54 -14.95
C ASP A 109 -17.95 4.56 -15.73
N GLY A 110 -16.80 4.13 -16.22
CA GLY A 110 -15.84 4.97 -16.95
C GLY A 110 -14.89 5.81 -16.07
N GLU A 111 -15.08 5.84 -14.76
CA GLU A 111 -14.15 6.51 -13.85
C GLU A 111 -12.85 5.70 -13.62
N LEU A 112 -11.79 6.40 -13.28
CA LEU A 112 -10.59 5.80 -12.71
C LEU A 112 -10.76 5.66 -11.20
N VAL A 113 -10.22 4.59 -10.65
CA VAL A 113 -10.08 4.37 -9.21
C VAL A 113 -8.60 4.25 -8.88
N LEU A 114 -8.16 5.05 -7.92
CA LEU A 114 -6.85 4.93 -7.29
C LEU A 114 -7.03 4.15 -6.00
N ILE A 115 -6.23 3.10 -5.83
CA ILE A 115 -6.10 2.36 -4.57
C ILE A 115 -4.66 2.46 -4.10
N ASP A 116 -4.48 2.90 -2.88
CA ASP A 116 -3.21 2.88 -2.15
C ASP A 116 -3.44 2.07 -0.88
N ALA A 117 -2.95 0.83 -0.90
CA ALA A 117 -3.20 -0.13 0.16
C ALA A 117 -2.10 -1.19 0.23
N GLY A 118 -1.80 -1.59 1.43
CA GLY A 118 -0.87 -2.67 1.72
C GLY A 118 -1.24 -3.40 3.00
N CYS A 119 -0.87 -4.66 3.10
CA CYS A 119 -1.03 -5.43 4.32
C CYS A 119 0.23 -5.38 5.19
N GLU A 120 0.06 -5.57 6.49
CA GLU A 120 1.12 -5.93 7.41
C GLU A 120 1.13 -7.45 7.59
N LEU A 121 2.30 -8.05 7.50
CA LEU A 121 2.51 -9.48 7.78
C LEU A 121 3.71 -9.64 8.71
N ASP A 122 3.50 -10.24 9.88
CA ASP A 122 4.54 -10.53 10.87
C ASP A 122 5.43 -9.31 11.20
N GLY A 123 4.82 -8.11 11.31
CA GLY A 123 5.51 -6.85 11.60
C GLY A 123 6.11 -6.13 10.39
N TYR A 124 5.96 -6.66 9.16
CA TYR A 124 6.46 -6.05 7.93
C TYR A 124 5.33 -5.52 7.07
N ALA A 125 5.40 -4.22 6.77
CA ALA A 125 4.46 -3.52 5.92
C ALA A 125 4.75 -3.77 4.43
N SER A 126 3.69 -3.81 3.63
CA SER A 126 3.76 -3.63 2.19
C SER A 126 2.96 -2.39 1.79
N ASP A 127 3.30 -1.82 0.64
CA ASP A 127 2.75 -0.55 0.17
C ASP A 127 2.65 -0.58 -1.35
N ILE A 128 1.43 -0.50 -1.89
CA ILE A 128 1.18 -0.57 -3.33
C ILE A 128 0.10 0.44 -3.71
N THR A 129 0.44 1.35 -4.61
CA THR A 129 -0.55 2.22 -5.25
C THR A 129 -0.79 1.79 -6.69
N ARG A 130 -2.07 1.67 -7.07
CA ARG A 130 -2.49 1.39 -8.46
C ARG A 130 -3.70 2.23 -8.83
N THR A 131 -3.70 2.72 -10.08
CA THR A 131 -4.85 3.41 -10.68
C THR A 131 -5.34 2.60 -11.87
N PHE A 132 -6.64 2.37 -11.93
CA PHE A 132 -7.26 1.54 -12.98
C PHE A 132 -8.66 2.01 -13.31
N PRO A 133 -9.17 1.75 -14.53
CA PRO A 133 -10.57 2.04 -14.85
C PRO A 133 -11.47 1.01 -14.17
N VAL A 134 -12.50 1.48 -13.47
CA VAL A 134 -13.39 0.64 -12.67
C VAL A 134 -14.07 -0.48 -13.48
N ASN A 135 -14.35 -0.23 -14.75
CA ASN A 135 -14.97 -1.19 -15.68
C ASN A 135 -13.96 -2.09 -16.41
N GLY A 136 -12.66 -1.91 -16.17
CA GLY A 136 -11.59 -2.66 -16.82
C GLY A 136 -11.20 -2.15 -18.21
N ARG A 137 -11.68 -0.98 -18.66
CA ARG A 137 -11.40 -0.41 -19.98
C ARG A 137 -10.94 1.04 -19.87
N PHE A 138 -9.72 1.31 -20.30
CA PHE A 138 -9.23 2.68 -20.44
C PHE A 138 -9.90 3.40 -21.61
N SER A 139 -10.33 4.64 -21.42
CA SER A 139 -10.55 5.56 -22.51
C SER A 139 -9.22 5.97 -23.16
N GLY A 140 -9.25 6.55 -24.37
CA GLY A 140 -8.03 7.00 -25.04
C GLY A 140 -7.17 7.93 -24.19
N PRO A 141 -7.71 9.05 -23.65
CA PRO A 141 -6.96 9.96 -22.79
C PRO A 141 -6.45 9.31 -21.50
N GLN A 142 -7.25 8.48 -20.85
CA GLN A 142 -6.84 7.75 -19.65
C GLN A 142 -5.64 6.83 -19.93
N ARG A 143 -5.69 6.11 -21.04
CA ARG A 143 -4.62 5.21 -21.44
C ARG A 143 -3.31 5.94 -21.72
N THR A 144 -3.38 7.04 -22.46
CA THR A 144 -2.19 7.85 -22.78
C THR A 144 -1.50 8.34 -21.50
N LEU A 145 -2.27 8.86 -20.55
CA LEU A 145 -1.72 9.33 -19.28
C LEU A 145 -1.18 8.16 -18.43
N TYR A 146 -1.90 7.05 -18.38
CA TYR A 146 -1.47 5.87 -17.65
C TYR A 146 -0.14 5.32 -18.17
N GLU A 147 0.01 5.19 -19.50
CA GLU A 147 1.24 4.69 -20.14
C GLU A 147 2.44 5.60 -19.86
N LEU A 148 2.23 6.93 -19.83
CA LEU A 148 3.27 7.89 -19.47
C LEU A 148 3.75 7.69 -18.02
N VAL A 149 2.81 7.58 -17.07
CA VAL A 149 3.13 7.36 -15.65
C VAL A 149 3.80 5.99 -15.45
N LEU A 150 3.33 4.95 -16.12
CA LEU A 150 3.92 3.61 -16.05
C LEU A 150 5.36 3.61 -16.56
N ALA A 151 5.63 4.25 -17.70
CA ALA A 151 6.98 4.37 -18.25
C ALA A 151 7.92 5.11 -17.27
N SER A 152 7.44 6.18 -16.63
CA SER A 152 8.17 6.92 -15.60
C SER A 152 8.49 6.03 -14.38
N GLN A 153 7.52 5.28 -13.89
CA GLN A 153 7.71 4.35 -12.76
C GLN A 153 8.74 3.27 -13.10
N GLN A 154 8.64 2.67 -14.29
CA GLN A 154 9.58 1.64 -14.72
C GLN A 154 11.02 2.18 -14.83
N ALA A 155 11.19 3.37 -15.39
CA ALA A 155 12.48 4.04 -15.46
C ALA A 155 13.05 4.34 -14.08
N ALA A 156 12.22 4.85 -13.17
CA ALA A 156 12.62 5.12 -11.78
C ALA A 156 13.01 3.82 -11.04
N THR A 157 12.26 2.74 -11.22
CA THR A 157 12.56 1.44 -10.59
C THR A 157 13.86 0.82 -11.11
N ALA A 158 14.19 1.04 -12.38
CA ALA A 158 15.43 0.56 -12.99
C ALA A 158 16.68 1.43 -12.65
N ALA A 159 16.48 2.65 -12.18
CA ALA A 159 17.56 3.59 -11.90
C ALA A 159 18.39 3.32 -10.62
N PRO A 160 17.84 2.73 -9.52
CA PRO A 160 18.60 2.51 -8.30
C PRO A 160 19.81 1.61 -8.54
N ARG A 161 20.97 2.07 -8.08
CA ARG A 161 22.21 1.27 -8.04
C ARG A 161 22.67 1.19 -6.59
N PRO A 162 23.27 0.06 -6.17
CA PRO A 162 23.94 -0.01 -4.88
C PRO A 162 24.96 1.12 -4.80
N ARG A 163 24.82 2.01 -3.80
CA ARG A 163 25.85 3.03 -3.53
C ARG A 163 26.80 2.49 -2.47
N PRO A 164 28.13 2.73 -2.61
CA PRO A 164 29.01 2.55 -1.49
C PRO A 164 28.54 3.46 -0.33
N ARG A 165 28.75 3.03 0.91
CA ARG A 165 28.38 3.80 2.11
C ARG A 165 28.82 5.25 1.92
N LEU A 166 27.91 6.17 2.19
CA LEU A 166 28.30 7.56 2.41
C LEU A 166 29.11 7.56 3.71
N THR A 167 30.41 7.74 3.59
CA THR A 167 31.33 7.97 4.72
C THR A 167 31.15 9.39 5.23
#